data_c6d734e96480384e454dcf247a0f816f
#
_entry.id   c6d734e96480384e454dcf247a0f816f
#
_cell.length_a   1.000
_cell.length_b   1.000
_cell.length_c   1.000
_cell.angle_alpha   90.00
_cell.angle_beta   90.00
_cell.angle_gamma   90.00
#
_symmetry.space_group_name_H-M   'P 1'
#
loop_
_entity.id
_entity.type
_entity.pdbx_description
1 polymer ?
#
loop_
_entity_poly.entity_id
_entity_poly.type
_entity_poly.pdbx_seq_one_letter_code
_entity_poly.pdbx_strand_id
1 'polypeptide(L)'
;MILNIIKKIARNIPYSRIIYLNLNRLFNGKIFTYSSINKKIISITKFSVKHHHIFFGYYDINPFNINNTKILAIKSRSDTKKRAEIGFFSLNNPDEFFSISSTNSWCWQQGARLRWFD
;
A
#
# COMPACT_ATOMS: atom_id res chain seq x y z
N MET A 1 5.10 -24.66 -26.57
CA MET A 1 5.33 -26.13 -26.45
C MET A 1 6.13 -26.47 -25.18
N ILE A 2 7.26 -25.88 -24.93
CA ILE A 2 8.14 -26.14 -23.76
C ILE A 2 7.44 -25.86 -22.42
N LEU A 3 6.66 -24.78 -22.31
CA LEU A 3 5.95 -24.40 -21.07
C LEU A 3 4.92 -25.44 -20.61
N ASN A 4 4.29 -26.14 -21.56
CA ASN A 4 3.30 -27.15 -21.23
C ASN A 4 3.94 -28.47 -20.75
N ILE A 5 5.15 -28.75 -21.19
CA ILE A 5 5.93 -29.93 -20.76
C ILE A 5 6.41 -29.69 -19.34
N ILE A 6 6.90 -28.49 -19.02
CA ILE A 6 7.33 -28.09 -17.67
C ILE A 6 6.17 -28.15 -16.67
N LYS A 7 4.96 -27.68 -17.07
CA LYS A 7 3.74 -27.79 -16.24
C LYS A 7 3.33 -29.23 -15.97
N LYS A 8 3.53 -30.14 -16.92
CA LYS A 8 3.19 -31.55 -16.76
C LYS A 8 4.16 -32.27 -15.83
N ILE A 9 5.45 -31.99 -15.92
CA ILE A 9 6.49 -32.53 -15.05
C ILE A 9 6.34 -32.00 -13.62
N ALA A 10 6.03 -30.71 -13.46
CA ALA A 10 5.86 -30.07 -12.16
C ALA A 10 4.69 -30.63 -11.35
N ARG A 11 3.68 -31.23 -11.96
CA ARG A 11 2.52 -31.81 -11.25
C ARG A 11 2.86 -33.07 -10.44
N ASN A 12 3.93 -33.77 -10.77
CA ASN A 12 4.28 -35.04 -10.17
C ASN A 12 5.41 -34.97 -9.11
N ILE A 13 5.93 -33.78 -8.83
CA ILE A 13 7.01 -33.60 -7.85
C ILE A 13 6.42 -32.94 -6.60
N PRO A 14 6.49 -33.56 -5.42
CA PRO A 14 6.12 -32.90 -4.18
C PRO A 14 6.98 -31.63 -4.00
N TYR A 15 6.37 -30.53 -3.60
CA TYR A 15 6.97 -29.18 -3.53
C TYR A 15 7.17 -28.43 -4.86
N SER A 16 6.84 -29.00 -6.00
CA SER A 16 6.94 -28.30 -7.30
C SER A 16 6.17 -26.98 -7.36
N ARG A 17 5.04 -26.90 -6.67
CA ARG A 17 4.22 -25.69 -6.59
C ARG A 17 4.98 -24.54 -5.88
N ILE A 18 5.71 -24.86 -4.83
CA ILE A 18 6.50 -23.86 -4.07
C ILE A 18 7.71 -23.41 -4.90
N ILE A 19 8.39 -24.37 -5.55
CA ILE A 19 9.52 -24.07 -6.44
C ILE A 19 9.05 -23.22 -7.63
N TYR A 20 7.91 -23.57 -8.25
CA TYR A 20 7.33 -22.80 -9.35
C TYR A 20 6.95 -21.37 -8.91
N LEU A 21 6.32 -21.20 -7.74
CA LEU A 21 5.96 -19.90 -7.22
C LEU A 21 7.18 -19.04 -6.89
N ASN A 22 8.23 -19.64 -6.35
CA ASN A 22 9.47 -18.94 -6.04
C ASN A 22 10.26 -18.57 -7.29
N LEU A 23 10.33 -19.47 -8.29
CA LEU A 23 10.91 -19.18 -9.60
C LEU A 23 10.11 -18.11 -10.33
N ASN A 24 8.79 -18.20 -10.32
CA ASN A 24 7.92 -17.20 -10.93
C ASN A 24 8.04 -15.83 -10.25
N ARG A 25 8.25 -15.80 -8.93
CA ARG A 25 8.56 -14.58 -8.17
C ARG A 25 9.93 -14.00 -8.55
N LEU A 26 10.94 -14.85 -8.71
CA LEU A 26 12.29 -14.42 -9.11
C LEU A 26 12.31 -13.90 -10.57
N PHE A 27 11.62 -14.58 -11.48
CA PHE A 27 11.60 -14.19 -12.90
C PHE A 27 10.64 -13.04 -13.17
N ASN A 28 9.42 -13.07 -12.63
CA ASN A 28 8.43 -12.02 -12.84
C ASN A 28 8.73 -10.78 -12.00
N GLY A 29 9.35 -10.92 -10.84
CA GLY A 29 9.83 -9.77 -10.06
C GLY A 29 10.95 -8.98 -10.77
N LYS A 30 11.65 -9.58 -11.73
CA LYS A 30 12.65 -8.91 -12.57
C LYS A 30 12.09 -8.43 -13.91
N ILE A 31 11.01 -9.01 -14.41
CA ILE A 31 10.40 -8.65 -15.70
C ILE A 31 9.44 -7.46 -15.55
N PHE A 32 8.90 -7.22 -14.37
CA PHE A 32 8.19 -5.97 -14.04
C PHE A 32 9.12 -4.82 -13.66
N THR A 33 10.34 -4.81 -14.13
CA THR A 33 11.12 -3.59 -14.16
C THR A 33 10.49 -2.65 -15.19
N TYR A 34 9.81 -1.68 -14.74
CA TYR A 34 9.53 -0.31 -15.19
C TYR A 34 9.82 0.11 -16.66
N SER A 35 10.11 -0.79 -17.57
CA SER A 35 10.43 -0.43 -18.95
C SER A 35 9.20 -0.17 -19.84
N SER A 36 8.00 -0.47 -19.36
CA SER A 36 6.77 -0.25 -20.12
C SER A 36 5.84 0.84 -19.57
N ILE A 37 6.18 1.42 -18.42
CA ILE A 37 5.49 2.62 -17.97
C ILE A 37 6.10 3.77 -18.76
N ASN A 38 5.40 4.18 -19.81
CA ASN A 38 5.69 5.41 -20.52
C ASN A 38 6.14 6.48 -19.50
N LYS A 39 7.21 7.19 -19.79
CA LYS A 39 7.90 8.24 -18.99
C LYS A 39 7.00 9.38 -18.48
N LYS A 40 5.73 9.12 -18.19
CA LYS A 40 4.72 10.09 -17.75
C LYS A 40 4.35 9.97 -16.28
N ILE A 41 4.96 9.10 -15.51
CA ILE A 41 4.88 9.22 -14.05
C ILE A 41 5.89 10.26 -13.63
N ILE A 42 5.37 11.38 -13.31
CA ILE A 42 6.12 12.59 -13.19
C ILE A 42 6.66 12.75 -11.77
N SER A 43 5.97 12.23 -10.77
CA SER A 43 6.47 12.23 -9.39
C SER A 43 5.81 11.15 -8.53
N ILE A 44 6.55 10.66 -7.55
CA ILE A 44 6.03 9.80 -6.49
C ILE A 44 6.29 10.52 -5.17
N THR A 45 5.22 10.83 -4.44
CA THR A 45 5.33 11.40 -3.10
C THR A 45 5.14 10.30 -2.06
N LYS A 46 6.12 10.16 -1.16
CA LYS A 46 6.06 9.21 -0.06
C LYS A 46 5.67 9.96 1.21
N PHE A 47 4.63 9.48 1.87
CA PHE A 47 4.21 9.95 3.19
C PHE A 47 4.64 8.92 4.23
N SER A 48 5.41 9.32 5.23
CA SER A 48 5.86 8.39 6.26
C SER A 48 6.14 9.09 7.58
N VAL A 49 5.90 8.37 8.68
CA VAL A 49 6.32 8.76 10.02
C VAL A 49 7.13 7.60 10.60
N LYS A 50 8.30 7.89 11.12
CA LYS A 50 9.22 6.86 11.65
C LYS A 50 8.52 6.00 12.71
N HIS A 51 8.67 4.68 12.60
CA HIS A 51 8.08 3.68 13.52
C HIS A 51 6.54 3.66 13.57
N HIS A 52 5.87 4.16 12.52
CA HIS A 52 4.42 4.14 12.43
C HIS A 52 3.96 3.55 11.11
N HIS A 53 2.78 2.93 11.14
CA HIS A 53 2.03 2.58 9.95
C HIS A 53 1.10 3.72 9.60
N ILE A 54 1.04 4.04 8.31
CA ILE A 54 0.18 5.08 7.77
C ILE A 54 -0.84 4.42 6.85
N PHE A 55 -2.09 4.78 7.03
CA PHE A 55 -3.22 4.35 6.21
C PHE A 55 -3.93 5.57 5.66
N PHE A 56 -4.29 5.52 4.40
CA PHE A 56 -5.12 6.51 3.75
C PHE A 56 -6.58 6.01 3.70
N GLY A 57 -7.41 6.61 2.86
CA GLY A 57 -8.77 6.16 2.66
C GLY A 57 -8.87 4.71 2.18
N TYR A 58 -10.06 4.16 2.24
CA TYR A 58 -10.40 2.87 1.64
C TYR A 58 -10.73 3.08 0.15
N TYR A 59 -10.79 2.03 -0.66
CA TYR A 59 -10.94 2.13 -2.12
C TYR A 59 -12.18 2.93 -2.58
N ASP A 60 -13.20 3.04 -1.74
CA ASP A 60 -14.44 3.78 -2.00
C ASP A 60 -14.45 5.19 -1.39
N ILE A 61 -13.37 5.62 -0.75
CA ILE A 61 -13.28 6.92 -0.06
C ILE A 61 -12.08 7.69 -0.58
N ASN A 62 -12.35 8.86 -1.15
CA ASN A 62 -11.28 9.77 -1.55
C ASN A 62 -10.65 10.42 -0.30
N PRO A 63 -9.36 10.20 -0.03
CA PRO A 63 -8.68 10.79 1.11
C PRO A 63 -8.26 12.25 0.89
N PHE A 64 -8.28 12.75 -0.34
CA PHE A 64 -7.89 14.12 -0.66
C PHE A 64 -9.00 15.12 -0.35
N ASN A 65 -8.60 16.29 0.14
CA ASN A 65 -9.51 17.43 0.25
C ASN A 65 -9.85 17.98 -1.16
N ILE A 66 -10.86 18.84 -1.25
CA ILE A 66 -11.38 19.36 -2.52
C ILE A 66 -10.30 20.04 -3.38
N ASN A 67 -9.33 20.70 -2.77
CA ASN A 67 -8.24 21.39 -3.47
C ASN A 67 -7.04 20.49 -3.75
N ASN A 68 -7.09 19.21 -3.39
CA ASN A 68 -5.97 18.27 -3.54
C ASN A 68 -4.65 18.76 -2.91
N THR A 69 -4.73 19.47 -1.78
CA THR A 69 -3.55 19.97 -1.06
C THR A 69 -3.25 19.19 0.20
N LYS A 70 -4.22 18.41 0.70
CA LYS A 70 -4.11 17.61 1.92
C LYS A 70 -4.65 16.21 1.68
N ILE A 71 -4.07 15.24 2.38
CA ILE A 71 -4.52 13.85 2.35
C ILE A 71 -4.81 13.37 3.77
N LEU A 72 -6.05 12.94 4.03
CA LEU A 72 -6.43 12.32 5.31
C LEU A 72 -5.68 11.02 5.50
N ALA A 73 -5.21 10.80 6.72
CA ALA A 73 -4.54 9.57 7.07
C ALA A 73 -4.80 9.16 8.51
N ILE A 74 -4.58 7.88 8.77
CA ILE A 74 -4.56 7.28 10.10
C ILE A 74 -3.12 6.87 10.36
N LYS A 75 -2.61 7.24 11.52
CA LYS A 75 -1.28 6.87 12.00
C LYS A 75 -1.42 5.92 13.17
N SER A 76 -0.84 4.74 13.08
CA SER A 76 -0.82 3.74 14.15
C SER A 76 0.60 3.29 14.44
N ARG A 77 0.93 3.08 15.71
CA ARG A 77 2.20 2.45 16.08
C ARG A 77 2.16 0.96 15.77
N SER A 78 3.30 0.42 15.38
CA SER A 78 3.44 -0.99 15.01
C SER A 78 3.17 -1.96 16.17
N ASP A 79 3.35 -1.51 17.40
CA ASP A 79 3.27 -2.30 18.62
C ASP A 79 1.90 -2.23 19.32
N THR A 80 1.03 -1.28 18.94
CA THR A 80 -0.27 -1.08 19.59
C THR A 80 -1.40 -1.12 18.57
N LYS A 81 -2.22 -2.17 18.64
CA LYS A 81 -3.39 -2.33 17.75
C LYS A 81 -4.65 -1.57 18.22
N LYS A 82 -4.58 -0.91 19.39
CA LYS A 82 -5.80 -0.39 20.04
C LYS A 82 -6.14 1.05 19.69
N ARG A 83 -5.16 1.91 19.52
CA ARG A 83 -5.38 3.34 19.31
C ARG A 83 -4.63 3.82 18.08
N ALA A 84 -5.33 4.55 17.23
CA ALA A 84 -4.72 5.24 16.10
C ALA A 84 -4.99 6.74 16.18
N GLU A 85 -4.05 7.53 15.69
CA GLU A 85 -4.22 8.97 15.50
C GLU A 85 -4.87 9.22 14.13
N ILE A 86 -5.81 10.14 14.11
CA ILE A 86 -6.47 10.65 12.92
C ILE A 86 -5.85 12.00 12.59
N GLY A 87 -5.50 12.20 11.33
CA GLY A 87 -4.90 13.46 10.91
C GLY A 87 -4.76 13.56 9.41
N PHE A 88 -3.86 14.39 8.97
CA PHE A 88 -3.58 14.59 7.55
C PHE A 88 -2.11 14.93 7.32
N PHE A 89 -1.68 14.73 6.08
CA PHE A 89 -0.45 15.30 5.53
C PHE A 89 -0.78 16.45 4.59
N SER A 90 0.05 17.47 4.59
CA SER A 90 0.09 18.44 3.50
C SER A 90 0.91 17.88 2.33
N LEU A 91 0.47 18.05 1.10
CA LEU A 91 1.24 17.67 -0.07
C LEU A 91 2.54 18.49 -0.21
N ASN A 92 2.57 19.70 0.36
CA ASN A 92 3.76 20.54 0.38
C ASN A 92 4.76 20.15 1.49
N ASN A 93 4.30 19.36 2.48
CA ASN A 93 5.15 18.86 3.56
C ASN A 93 4.79 17.40 3.88
N PRO A 94 5.22 16.44 3.05
CA PRO A 94 4.81 15.04 3.15
C PRO A 94 5.42 14.29 4.34
N ASP A 95 6.42 14.85 5.00
CA ASP A 95 7.10 14.23 6.14
C ASP A 95 6.47 14.61 7.50
N GLU A 96 5.52 15.53 7.50
CA GLU A 96 4.87 16.02 8.73
C GLU A 96 3.40 15.57 8.79
N PHE A 97 3.07 14.81 9.83
CA PHE A 97 1.71 14.39 10.14
C PHE A 97 1.04 15.35 11.12
N PHE A 98 -0.02 16.00 10.68
CA PHE A 98 -0.83 16.88 11.50
C PHE A 98 -1.93 16.07 12.18
N SER A 99 -1.76 15.80 13.47
CA SER A 99 -2.73 15.05 14.27
C SER A 99 -3.92 15.94 14.63
N ILE A 100 -5.13 15.45 14.41
CA ILE A 100 -6.39 16.12 14.76
C ILE A 100 -6.99 15.47 16.00
N SER A 101 -7.05 14.14 16.03
CA SER A 101 -7.73 13.35 17.05
C SER A 101 -7.19 11.93 17.08
N SER A 102 -7.79 11.09 17.90
CA SER A 102 -7.47 9.67 17.95
C SER A 102 -8.72 8.81 18.09
N THR A 103 -8.64 7.55 17.67
CA THR A 103 -9.74 6.60 17.72
C THR A 103 -9.26 5.21 18.11
N ASN A 104 -10.15 4.47 18.76
CA ASN A 104 -10.03 3.02 18.95
C ASN A 104 -10.87 2.23 17.92
N SER A 105 -11.76 2.92 17.19
CA SER A 105 -12.65 2.34 16.18
C SER A 105 -11.99 2.39 14.81
N TRP A 106 -11.13 1.43 14.54
CA TRP A 106 -10.44 1.27 13.27
C TRP A 106 -10.02 -0.18 13.05
N CYS A 107 -9.75 -0.56 11.83
CA CYS A 107 -9.19 -1.85 11.49
C CYS A 107 -8.14 -1.74 10.38
N TRP A 108 -7.31 -2.76 10.26
CA TRP A 108 -6.23 -2.80 9.28
C TRP A 108 -6.73 -2.76 7.83
N GLN A 109 -7.92 -3.26 7.57
CA GLN A 109 -8.46 -3.34 6.23
C GLN A 109 -9.08 -2.01 5.76
N GLN A 110 -9.87 -1.36 6.61
CA GLN A 110 -10.68 -0.21 6.22
C GLN A 110 -10.25 1.10 6.88
N GLY A 111 -9.27 1.06 7.78
CA GLY A 111 -8.93 2.21 8.61
C GLY A 111 -10.12 2.63 9.50
N ALA A 112 -10.30 3.91 9.70
CA ALA A 112 -11.43 4.51 10.41
C ALA A 112 -12.45 5.16 9.45
N ARG A 113 -12.37 4.91 8.14
CA ARG A 113 -13.25 5.42 7.09
C ARG A 113 -13.42 6.95 7.13
N LEU A 114 -12.31 7.63 7.24
CA LEU A 114 -12.28 9.10 7.31
C LEU A 114 -12.70 9.74 6.00
N ARG A 115 -13.43 10.84 6.10
CA ARG A 115 -13.87 11.64 4.95
C ARG A 115 -13.72 13.12 5.24
N TRP A 116 -13.35 13.91 4.24
CA TRP A 116 -13.50 15.35 4.28
C TRP A 116 -14.98 15.72 4.17
N PHE A 117 -15.36 16.76 4.89
CA PHE A 117 -16.61 17.46 4.67
C PHE A 117 -16.26 18.77 3.95
N ASP A 118 -16.89 18.96 2.83
CA ASP A 118 -16.82 20.19 2.02
C ASP A 118 -17.92 21.14 2.44
#